data_ad7c459fd8d379fb5a5f0e47429559d7
#
_entry.id   ad7c459fd8d379fb5a5f0e47429559d7
#
_cell.length_a   1.000
_cell.length_b   1.000
_cell.length_c   1.000
_cell.angle_alpha   90.00
_cell.angle_beta   90.00
_cell.angle_gamma   90.00
#
_symmetry.space_group_name_H-M   'P 1'
#
loop_
_entity.id
_entity.type
_entity.pdbx_description
1 polymer ?
#
loop_
_entity_poly.entity_id
_entity_poly.type
_entity_poly.pdbx_seq_one_letter_code
_entity_poly.pdbx_strand_id
1 'polypeptide(L)'
;MDKDIAIEVKNLTKIYKLYDKPMDRLKDSLGLAKKGKFKEHRALNNVSLSVKKGETVGIIGTNGSGKSTILKIITGVLSPTEGEVNVDGHISALLELGAGFNMEYNGIDNIYLNGMMIGFSEEEIEKRMDAILEFADIGDYVYQPVKTYSSGMFVRLAFAVAINIDPEILIVDEALSVGDVFFQAKCYHKFEEFKKKGKTILFVSHDLSSISKYCDRAVLLNQGVLLGEGTPKKMIDIYKQVLVGQYPLPSSDVENLLDDESIREAAASADKRADAKIKGDNKASKDKESVSDVEALEYGDGAAVITEYYITDNKDVRTNSIIKGTDFTVHMRVKFNRNVSAPIFAMTFKNVMGIEITGTNSMVEKAFLEPVKAGDVKDITFTQNMSLQGGDYLLSFGVTGFEQNDFTVYHRLYDVLSVSVVSDKNTVGYYDMNSICKVSDAKND
;
A
#
# COMPACT_ATOMS: atom_id res chain seq x y z
N MET A 1 -16.20 -24.29 -2.67
CA MET A 1 -16.04 -22.83 -2.59
C MET A 1 -17.34 -22.21 -2.14
N ASP A 2 -17.31 -21.29 -1.19
CA ASP A 2 -18.48 -20.53 -0.78
C ASP A 2 -18.94 -19.64 -1.95
N LYS A 3 -20.25 -19.51 -2.17
CA LYS A 3 -20.82 -18.73 -3.30
C LYS A 3 -20.40 -17.26 -3.33
N ASP A 4 -19.98 -16.73 -2.20
CA ASP A 4 -19.57 -15.32 -2.03
C ASP A 4 -18.06 -15.10 -2.22
N ILE A 5 -17.27 -16.16 -2.45
CA ILE A 5 -15.82 -16.07 -2.66
C ILE A 5 -15.50 -16.08 -4.15
N ALA A 6 -14.70 -15.13 -4.60
CA ALA A 6 -14.18 -15.04 -5.97
C ALA A 6 -12.82 -15.74 -6.12
N ILE A 7 -11.93 -15.58 -5.12
CA ILE A 7 -10.61 -16.20 -5.11
C ILE A 7 -10.40 -16.85 -3.74
N GLU A 8 -10.02 -18.13 -3.72
CA GLU A 8 -9.69 -18.87 -2.52
C GLU A 8 -8.32 -19.52 -2.67
N VAL A 9 -7.40 -19.18 -1.79
CA VAL A 9 -6.03 -19.70 -1.72
C VAL A 9 -5.89 -20.46 -0.41
N LYS A 10 -5.49 -21.75 -0.47
CA LYS A 10 -5.34 -22.62 0.69
C LYS A 10 -3.94 -23.21 0.78
N ASN A 11 -3.25 -22.94 1.89
CA ASN A 11 -1.96 -23.52 2.27
C ASN A 11 -0.92 -23.45 1.13
N LEU A 12 -0.91 -22.32 0.42
CA LEU A 12 -0.13 -22.15 -0.79
C LEU A 12 1.36 -22.07 -0.49
N THR A 13 2.13 -23.00 -1.05
CA THR A 13 3.59 -23.02 -0.95
C THR A 13 4.21 -23.05 -2.34
N LYS A 14 5.23 -22.22 -2.57
CA LYS A 14 6.02 -22.24 -3.79
C LYS A 14 7.50 -22.26 -3.49
N ILE A 15 8.15 -23.33 -3.94
CA ILE A 15 9.59 -23.54 -3.79
C ILE A 15 10.25 -23.49 -5.16
N TYR A 16 11.28 -22.64 -5.31
CA TYR A 16 12.15 -22.61 -6.48
C TYR A 16 13.46 -23.35 -6.17
N LYS A 17 13.87 -24.23 -7.06
CA LYS A 17 15.17 -24.88 -7.01
C LYS A 17 16.19 -23.99 -7.73
N LEU A 18 17.16 -23.47 -7.00
CA LEU A 18 18.25 -22.67 -7.53
C LEU A 18 19.46 -23.56 -7.77
N TYR A 19 19.93 -23.61 -9.01
CA TYR A 19 21.07 -24.41 -9.42
C TYR A 19 22.28 -23.50 -9.69
N ASP A 20 23.45 -23.85 -9.18
CA ASP A 20 24.69 -23.11 -9.41
C ASP A 20 25.18 -23.27 -10.87
N LYS A 21 24.83 -24.37 -11.53
CA LYS A 21 25.23 -24.67 -12.92
C LYS A 21 24.06 -25.19 -13.74
N PRO A 22 23.92 -24.79 -15.03
CA PRO A 22 22.86 -25.28 -15.92
C PRO A 22 22.83 -26.81 -16.06
N MET A 23 24.02 -27.46 -16.00
CA MET A 23 24.15 -28.91 -16.06
C MET A 23 23.54 -29.64 -14.85
N ASP A 24 23.50 -28.99 -13.68
CA ASP A 24 22.90 -29.59 -12.49
C ASP A 24 21.36 -29.59 -12.61
N ARG A 25 20.78 -28.55 -13.24
CA ARG A 25 19.36 -28.50 -13.60
C ARG A 25 18.99 -29.62 -14.59
N LEU A 26 19.80 -29.84 -15.63
CA LEU A 26 19.58 -30.92 -16.61
C LEU A 26 19.63 -32.28 -15.95
N LYS A 27 20.60 -32.51 -15.04
CA LYS A 27 20.72 -33.78 -14.29
C LYS A 27 19.55 -34.03 -13.35
N ASP A 28 19.02 -32.95 -12.71
CA ASP A 28 17.86 -33.08 -11.85
C ASP A 28 16.60 -33.41 -12.65
N SER A 29 16.39 -32.79 -13.81
CA SER A 29 15.26 -33.06 -14.69
C SER A 29 15.28 -34.48 -15.27
N LEU A 30 16.46 -35.09 -15.40
CA LEU A 30 16.65 -36.49 -15.85
C LEU A 30 16.66 -37.49 -14.68
N GLY A 31 16.43 -37.08 -13.45
CA GLY A 31 16.47 -37.92 -12.28
C GLY A 31 17.86 -38.42 -11.88
N LEU A 32 18.93 -37.87 -12.49
CA LEU A 32 20.32 -38.27 -12.29
C LEU A 32 21.06 -37.38 -11.27
N ALA A 33 20.37 -36.40 -10.65
CA ALA A 33 20.99 -35.51 -9.68
C ALA A 33 21.21 -36.20 -8.34
N LYS A 34 22.42 -36.08 -7.79
CA LYS A 34 22.67 -36.42 -6.37
C LYS A 34 21.91 -35.42 -5.47
N LYS A 35 21.21 -35.92 -4.45
CA LYS A 35 20.56 -35.07 -3.43
C LYS A 35 21.53 -33.98 -2.93
N GLY A 36 21.09 -32.71 -2.96
CA GLY A 36 21.85 -31.58 -2.40
C GLY A 36 22.58 -30.66 -3.41
N LYS A 37 22.34 -30.79 -4.72
CA LYS A 37 22.93 -29.92 -5.75
C LYS A 37 22.12 -28.68 -6.12
N PHE A 38 21.09 -28.35 -5.38
CA PHE A 38 20.31 -27.15 -5.54
C PHE A 38 20.01 -26.52 -4.17
N LYS A 39 19.85 -25.21 -4.14
CA LYS A 39 19.39 -24.46 -2.98
C LYS A 39 17.89 -24.22 -3.17
N GLU A 40 17.10 -24.56 -2.17
CA GLU A 40 15.67 -24.24 -2.16
C GLU A 40 15.46 -22.80 -1.75
N HIS A 41 14.66 -22.10 -2.54
CA HIS A 41 14.16 -20.77 -2.20
C HIS A 41 12.64 -20.82 -2.09
N ARG A 42 12.12 -20.65 -0.89
CA ARG A 42 10.68 -20.62 -0.62
C ARG A 42 10.15 -19.23 -0.89
N ALA A 43 9.54 -19.03 -2.04
CA ALA A 43 8.93 -17.76 -2.44
C ALA A 43 7.56 -17.55 -1.77
N LEU A 44 6.84 -18.63 -1.46
CA LEU A 44 5.62 -18.64 -0.64
C LEU A 44 5.69 -19.84 0.31
N ASN A 45 5.21 -19.65 1.54
CA ASN A 45 5.24 -20.64 2.59
C ASN A 45 3.90 -20.64 3.34
N ASN A 46 3.06 -21.64 3.07
CA ASN A 46 1.77 -21.86 3.73
C ASN A 46 0.84 -20.64 3.75
N VAL A 47 0.70 -19.93 2.61
CA VAL A 47 -0.15 -18.76 2.50
C VAL A 47 -1.58 -19.15 2.24
N SER A 48 -2.52 -18.66 3.06
CA SER A 48 -3.96 -18.83 2.86
C SER A 48 -4.64 -17.48 2.89
N LEU A 49 -5.46 -17.18 1.88
CA LEU A 49 -6.27 -15.96 1.81
C LEU A 49 -7.52 -16.20 0.97
N SER A 50 -8.54 -15.39 1.17
CA SER A 50 -9.75 -15.39 0.35
C SER A 50 -10.12 -13.97 -0.06
N VAL A 51 -10.71 -13.83 -1.25
CA VAL A 51 -11.23 -12.56 -1.77
C VAL A 51 -12.71 -12.76 -2.07
N LYS A 52 -13.56 -11.92 -1.49
CA LYS A 52 -15.00 -11.98 -1.72
C LYS A 52 -15.37 -11.35 -3.07
N LYS A 53 -16.48 -11.76 -3.64
CA LYS A 53 -17.04 -11.14 -4.85
C LYS A 53 -17.35 -9.67 -4.58
N GLY A 54 -16.89 -8.79 -5.47
CA GLY A 54 -17.07 -7.33 -5.35
C GLY A 54 -16.13 -6.64 -4.36
N GLU A 55 -15.22 -7.38 -3.71
CA GLU A 55 -14.23 -6.83 -2.79
C GLU A 55 -12.98 -6.33 -3.55
N THR A 56 -12.43 -5.19 -3.12
CA THR A 56 -11.11 -4.73 -3.55
C THR A 56 -10.09 -5.02 -2.48
N VAL A 57 -9.20 -5.98 -2.74
CA VAL A 57 -8.16 -6.41 -1.80
C VAL A 57 -6.79 -5.94 -2.26
N GLY A 58 -6.09 -5.19 -1.41
CA GLY A 58 -4.71 -4.78 -1.63
C GLY A 58 -3.71 -5.82 -1.14
N ILE A 59 -2.67 -6.13 -1.90
CA ILE A 59 -1.53 -6.92 -1.44
C ILE A 59 -0.32 -6.00 -1.30
N ILE A 60 0.16 -5.86 -0.08
CA ILE A 60 1.36 -5.09 0.24
C ILE A 60 2.47 -5.98 0.78
N GLY A 61 3.72 -5.53 0.70
CA GLY A 61 4.88 -6.28 1.18
C GLY A 61 6.18 -5.81 0.54
N THR A 62 7.29 -6.18 1.14
CA THR A 62 8.64 -5.83 0.67
C THR A 62 8.97 -6.43 -0.69
N ASN A 63 10.04 -5.97 -1.33
CA ASN A 63 10.55 -6.62 -2.54
C ASN A 63 10.98 -8.06 -2.21
N GLY A 64 10.58 -9.02 -3.05
CA GLY A 64 10.83 -10.44 -2.80
C GLY A 64 9.89 -11.09 -1.78
N SER A 65 8.85 -10.40 -1.29
CA SER A 65 7.89 -10.98 -0.33
C SER A 65 6.94 -12.03 -0.92
N GLY A 66 6.95 -12.25 -2.24
CA GLY A 66 6.13 -13.26 -2.91
C GLY A 66 4.90 -12.71 -3.64
N LYS A 67 4.67 -11.39 -3.68
CA LYS A 67 3.50 -10.76 -4.34
C LYS A 67 3.30 -11.21 -5.79
N SER A 68 4.30 -11.05 -6.64
CA SER A 68 4.21 -11.47 -8.05
C SER A 68 4.12 -13.00 -8.20
N THR A 69 4.65 -13.77 -7.25
CA THR A 69 4.53 -15.23 -7.26
C THR A 69 3.11 -15.68 -6.97
N ILE A 70 2.45 -15.12 -5.95
CA ILE A 70 1.07 -15.47 -5.64
C ILE A 70 0.12 -15.04 -6.75
N LEU A 71 0.34 -13.87 -7.36
CA LEU A 71 -0.46 -13.42 -8.49
C LEU A 71 -0.33 -14.36 -9.71
N LYS A 72 0.90 -14.77 -10.06
CA LYS A 72 1.13 -15.71 -11.16
C LYS A 72 0.49 -17.08 -10.91
N ILE A 73 0.35 -17.50 -9.64
CA ILE A 73 -0.34 -18.74 -9.32
C ILE A 73 -1.87 -18.55 -9.40
N ILE A 74 -2.40 -17.44 -8.90
CA ILE A 74 -3.84 -17.12 -9.00
C ILE A 74 -4.29 -17.02 -10.47
N THR A 75 -3.46 -16.43 -11.34
CA THR A 75 -3.75 -16.34 -12.78
C THR A 75 -3.50 -17.63 -13.56
N GLY A 76 -3.02 -18.69 -12.92
CA GLY A 76 -2.74 -19.97 -13.59
C GLY A 76 -1.45 -20.02 -14.41
N VAL A 77 -0.68 -18.92 -14.47
CA VAL A 77 0.62 -18.86 -15.19
C VAL A 77 1.68 -19.73 -14.51
N LEU A 78 1.57 -19.91 -13.20
CA LEU A 78 2.53 -20.68 -12.40
C LEU A 78 1.80 -21.70 -11.53
N SER A 79 2.24 -22.97 -11.57
CA SER A 79 1.71 -24.01 -10.67
C SER A 79 2.32 -23.90 -9.28
N PRO A 80 1.54 -24.08 -8.20
CA PRO A 80 2.06 -24.17 -6.84
C PRO A 80 2.94 -25.42 -6.65
N THR A 81 3.75 -25.44 -5.58
CA THR A 81 4.44 -26.66 -5.13
C THR A 81 3.53 -27.48 -4.23
N GLU A 82 2.79 -26.78 -3.34
CA GLU A 82 1.79 -27.36 -2.44
C GLU A 82 0.63 -26.39 -2.27
N GLY A 83 -0.53 -26.91 -1.83
CA GLY A 83 -1.75 -26.12 -1.67
C GLY A 83 -2.57 -26.01 -2.95
N GLU A 84 -3.65 -25.27 -2.88
CA GLU A 84 -4.60 -25.11 -3.98
C GLU A 84 -5.09 -23.65 -4.11
N VAL A 85 -5.47 -23.29 -5.34
CA VAL A 85 -6.11 -22.03 -5.66
C VAL A 85 -7.38 -22.32 -6.45
N ASN A 86 -8.49 -21.75 -5.98
CA ASN A 86 -9.79 -21.84 -6.64
C ASN A 86 -10.23 -20.43 -7.04
N VAL A 87 -10.69 -20.26 -8.27
CA VAL A 87 -11.16 -18.99 -8.82
C VAL A 87 -12.54 -19.18 -9.42
N ASP A 88 -13.47 -18.30 -9.11
CA ASP A 88 -14.84 -18.29 -9.66
C ASP A 88 -15.05 -16.99 -10.46
N GLY A 89 -14.85 -17.06 -11.77
CA GLY A 89 -14.98 -15.99 -12.74
C GLY A 89 -13.76 -15.83 -13.66
N HIS A 90 -13.93 -15.02 -14.72
CA HIS A 90 -12.84 -14.72 -15.66
C HIS A 90 -11.92 -13.66 -15.07
N ILE A 91 -10.61 -13.97 -15.08
CA ILE A 91 -9.56 -13.06 -14.62
C ILE A 91 -9.01 -12.28 -15.81
N SER A 92 -9.00 -10.94 -15.70
CA SER A 92 -8.09 -10.10 -16.47
C SER A 92 -6.95 -9.61 -15.58
N ALA A 93 -5.71 -9.87 -15.99
CA ALA A 93 -4.54 -9.53 -15.19
C ALA A 93 -3.65 -8.52 -15.95
N LEU A 94 -3.41 -7.37 -15.33
CA LEU A 94 -2.49 -6.36 -15.83
C LEU A 94 -1.02 -6.62 -15.42
N LEU A 95 -0.71 -7.87 -15.02
CA LEU A 95 0.62 -8.28 -14.54
C LEU A 95 1.72 -8.19 -15.61
N GLU A 96 1.35 -8.53 -16.82
CA GLU A 96 2.24 -8.52 -17.97
C GLU A 96 1.47 -7.91 -19.16
N LEU A 97 1.33 -6.58 -19.15
CA LEU A 97 0.63 -5.85 -20.21
C LEU A 97 1.15 -6.25 -21.58
N GLY A 98 0.24 -6.75 -22.44
CA GLY A 98 0.58 -7.25 -23.75
C GLY A 98 1.13 -8.68 -23.77
N ALA A 99 1.10 -9.41 -22.66
CA ALA A 99 1.36 -10.86 -22.68
C ALA A 99 0.37 -11.53 -23.63
N GLY A 100 0.91 -12.33 -24.56
CA GLY A 100 0.12 -12.96 -25.61
C GLY A 100 -0.09 -12.11 -26.87
N PHE A 101 0.38 -10.85 -26.92
CA PHE A 101 0.36 -10.08 -28.15
C PHE A 101 1.36 -10.67 -29.16
N ASN A 102 0.91 -10.83 -30.40
CA ASN A 102 1.78 -11.16 -31.53
C ASN A 102 2.27 -9.88 -32.19
N MET A 103 3.56 -9.66 -32.17
CA MET A 103 4.20 -8.44 -32.70
C MET A 103 4.02 -8.27 -34.23
N GLU A 104 3.77 -9.36 -34.96
CA GLU A 104 3.55 -9.35 -36.42
C GLU A 104 2.10 -9.04 -36.79
N TYR A 105 1.16 -9.17 -35.81
CA TYR A 105 -0.25 -8.87 -36.03
C TYR A 105 -0.51 -7.39 -35.80
N ASN A 106 -1.58 -6.87 -36.43
CA ASN A 106 -2.05 -5.51 -36.16
C ASN A 106 -2.77 -5.43 -34.80
N GLY A 107 -3.20 -4.23 -34.39
CA GLY A 107 -3.85 -3.99 -33.10
C GLY A 107 -5.19 -4.72 -33.00
N ILE A 108 -6.00 -4.74 -34.07
CA ILE A 108 -7.32 -5.41 -34.08
C ILE A 108 -7.15 -6.91 -33.88
N ASP A 109 -6.25 -7.56 -34.63
CA ASP A 109 -6.00 -8.99 -34.49
C ASP A 109 -5.50 -9.34 -33.09
N ASN A 110 -4.69 -8.48 -32.48
CA ASN A 110 -4.22 -8.66 -31.11
C ASN A 110 -5.34 -8.46 -30.06
N ILE A 111 -6.31 -7.56 -30.30
CA ILE A 111 -7.51 -7.43 -29.44
C ILE A 111 -8.27 -8.74 -29.42
N TYR A 112 -8.56 -9.33 -30.59
CA TYR A 112 -9.25 -10.63 -30.67
C TYR A 112 -8.42 -11.75 -30.02
N LEU A 113 -7.12 -11.85 -30.37
CA LEU A 113 -6.24 -12.88 -29.85
C LEU A 113 -6.22 -12.86 -28.31
N ASN A 114 -6.00 -11.66 -27.73
CA ASN A 114 -5.91 -11.51 -26.27
C ASN A 114 -7.26 -11.74 -25.57
N GLY A 115 -8.36 -11.21 -26.15
CA GLY A 115 -9.71 -11.43 -25.64
C GLY A 115 -10.10 -12.92 -25.60
N MET A 116 -9.80 -13.67 -26.67
CA MET A 116 -10.03 -15.11 -26.71
C MET A 116 -9.16 -15.88 -25.71
N MET A 117 -7.91 -15.47 -25.49
CA MET A 117 -7.02 -16.06 -24.49
C MET A 117 -7.55 -15.87 -23.05
N ILE A 118 -8.24 -14.77 -22.79
CA ILE A 118 -8.91 -14.51 -21.48
C ILE A 118 -10.21 -15.33 -21.35
N GLY A 119 -10.72 -15.88 -22.46
CA GLY A 119 -11.91 -16.76 -22.46
C GLY A 119 -13.18 -16.10 -23.00
N PHE A 120 -13.10 -14.93 -23.64
CA PHE A 120 -14.23 -14.28 -24.30
C PHE A 120 -14.41 -14.77 -25.73
N SER A 121 -15.68 -14.84 -26.18
CA SER A 121 -16.00 -15.15 -27.57
C SER A 121 -15.75 -13.96 -28.50
N GLU A 122 -15.60 -14.22 -29.80
CA GLU A 122 -15.46 -13.15 -30.81
C GLU A 122 -16.61 -12.14 -30.74
N GLU A 123 -17.85 -12.62 -30.57
CA GLU A 123 -19.04 -11.75 -30.47
C GLU A 123 -19.00 -10.83 -29.23
N GLU A 124 -18.45 -11.30 -28.14
CA GLU A 124 -18.29 -10.50 -26.91
C GLU A 124 -17.19 -9.46 -27.07
N ILE A 125 -16.11 -9.79 -27.76
CA ILE A 125 -15.01 -8.87 -28.10
C ILE A 125 -15.51 -7.79 -29.05
N GLU A 126 -16.24 -8.17 -30.11
CA GLU A 126 -16.79 -7.24 -31.12
C GLU A 126 -17.67 -6.17 -30.44
N LYS A 127 -18.54 -6.57 -29.53
CA LYS A 127 -19.41 -5.62 -28.79
C LYS A 127 -18.63 -4.59 -27.96
N ARG A 128 -17.36 -4.86 -27.67
CA ARG A 128 -16.48 -4.00 -26.86
C ARG A 128 -15.40 -3.30 -27.68
N MET A 129 -15.32 -3.60 -28.97
CA MET A 129 -14.28 -3.11 -29.85
C MET A 129 -14.19 -1.58 -29.84
N ASP A 130 -15.30 -0.88 -30.05
CA ASP A 130 -15.35 0.58 -30.04
C ASP A 130 -14.83 1.17 -28.72
N ALA A 131 -15.24 0.60 -27.58
CA ALA A 131 -14.79 1.05 -26.27
C ALA A 131 -13.27 0.80 -26.06
N ILE A 132 -12.75 -0.31 -26.56
CA ILE A 132 -11.32 -0.62 -26.52
C ILE A 132 -10.53 0.39 -27.34
N LEU A 133 -10.97 0.66 -28.57
CA LEU A 133 -10.30 1.60 -29.48
C LEU A 133 -10.34 3.03 -28.97
N GLU A 134 -11.49 3.50 -28.47
CA GLU A 134 -11.65 4.82 -27.88
C GLU A 134 -10.76 4.99 -26.62
N PHE A 135 -10.68 3.95 -25.79
CA PHE A 135 -9.84 3.99 -24.61
C PHE A 135 -8.33 4.02 -24.97
N ALA A 136 -7.91 3.17 -25.91
CA ALA A 136 -6.50 3.08 -26.35
C ALA A 136 -6.02 4.39 -26.97
N ASP A 137 -6.88 5.07 -27.74
CA ASP A 137 -6.62 6.38 -28.35
C ASP A 137 -5.29 6.39 -29.12
N ILE A 138 -5.10 5.41 -30.02
CA ILE A 138 -3.91 5.27 -30.87
C ILE A 138 -4.20 5.54 -32.36
N GLY A 139 -5.44 5.90 -32.70
CA GLY A 139 -5.89 6.24 -34.06
C GLY A 139 -5.64 5.11 -35.06
N ASP A 140 -5.32 5.48 -36.30
CA ASP A 140 -5.12 4.54 -37.43
C ASP A 140 -3.95 3.58 -37.24
N TYR A 141 -3.08 3.81 -36.25
CA TYR A 141 -2.00 2.87 -35.96
C TYR A 141 -2.53 1.49 -35.54
N VAL A 142 -3.80 1.39 -35.08
CA VAL A 142 -4.41 0.11 -34.73
C VAL A 142 -4.40 -0.90 -35.90
N TYR A 143 -4.40 -0.44 -37.14
CA TYR A 143 -4.32 -1.28 -38.35
C TYR A 143 -2.89 -1.65 -38.75
N GLN A 144 -1.86 -1.13 -38.07
CA GLN A 144 -0.46 -1.44 -38.35
C GLN A 144 0.02 -2.57 -37.42
N PRO A 145 1.05 -3.34 -37.85
CA PRO A 145 1.67 -4.34 -37.00
C PRO A 145 2.19 -3.75 -35.69
N VAL A 146 1.91 -4.44 -34.57
CA VAL A 146 2.25 -3.97 -33.21
C VAL A 146 3.75 -3.71 -33.04
N LYS A 147 4.63 -4.41 -33.75
CA LYS A 147 6.08 -4.14 -33.79
C LYS A 147 6.45 -2.72 -34.19
N THR A 148 5.57 -1.99 -34.87
CA THR A 148 5.78 -0.59 -35.28
C THR A 148 5.33 0.43 -34.23
N TYR A 149 4.71 -0.02 -33.15
CA TYR A 149 4.19 0.85 -32.11
C TYR A 149 5.31 1.44 -31.25
N SER A 150 5.10 2.65 -30.78
CA SER A 150 5.87 3.15 -29.64
C SER A 150 5.54 2.36 -28.39
N SER A 151 6.43 2.37 -27.38
CA SER A 151 6.16 1.72 -26.09
C SER A 151 4.87 2.23 -25.45
N GLY A 152 4.58 3.53 -25.57
CA GLY A 152 3.34 4.13 -25.08
C GLY A 152 2.09 3.60 -25.78
N MET A 153 2.10 3.50 -27.13
CA MET A 153 0.98 2.95 -27.90
C MET A 153 0.74 1.48 -27.57
N PHE A 154 1.81 0.69 -27.44
CA PHE A 154 1.72 -0.71 -27.04
C PHE A 154 1.02 -0.87 -25.68
N VAL A 155 1.49 -0.12 -24.68
CA VAL A 155 0.93 -0.15 -23.33
C VAL A 155 -0.53 0.32 -23.31
N ARG A 156 -0.88 1.39 -24.05
CA ARG A 156 -2.24 1.90 -24.17
C ARG A 156 -3.18 0.84 -24.73
N LEU A 157 -2.80 0.16 -25.83
CA LEU A 157 -3.63 -0.88 -26.43
C LEU A 157 -3.78 -2.07 -25.49
N ALA A 158 -2.68 -2.58 -24.93
CA ALA A 158 -2.70 -3.72 -24.02
C ALA A 158 -3.57 -3.46 -22.78
N PHE A 159 -3.47 -2.26 -22.22
CA PHE A 159 -4.31 -1.84 -21.07
C PHE A 159 -5.77 -1.69 -21.48
N ALA A 160 -6.05 -1.10 -22.65
CA ALA A 160 -7.40 -0.91 -23.17
C ALA A 160 -8.13 -2.25 -23.35
N VAL A 161 -7.45 -3.27 -23.88
CA VAL A 161 -7.99 -4.63 -24.00
C VAL A 161 -8.31 -5.18 -22.63
N ALA A 162 -7.33 -5.23 -21.73
CA ALA A 162 -7.46 -5.86 -20.42
C ALA A 162 -8.58 -5.25 -19.57
N ILE A 163 -8.81 -3.92 -19.68
CA ILE A 163 -9.77 -3.22 -18.84
C ILE A 163 -11.17 -3.11 -19.47
N ASN A 164 -11.32 -3.10 -20.80
CA ASN A 164 -12.62 -2.93 -21.45
C ASN A 164 -13.31 -4.25 -21.81
N ILE A 165 -12.64 -5.38 -21.63
CA ILE A 165 -13.22 -6.71 -21.81
C ILE A 165 -14.27 -7.06 -20.74
N ASP A 166 -14.33 -6.26 -19.66
CA ASP A 166 -15.30 -6.34 -18.55
C ASP A 166 -15.24 -7.66 -17.76
N PRO A 167 -14.06 -8.06 -17.25
CA PRO A 167 -13.89 -9.30 -16.49
C PRO A 167 -14.67 -9.27 -15.16
N GLU A 168 -14.92 -10.42 -14.54
CA GLU A 168 -15.44 -10.53 -13.18
C GLU A 168 -14.40 -10.20 -12.13
N ILE A 169 -13.13 -10.54 -12.43
CA ILE A 169 -11.97 -10.35 -11.53
C ILE A 169 -10.88 -9.58 -12.27
N LEU A 170 -10.50 -8.44 -11.73
CA LEU A 170 -9.40 -7.63 -12.23
C LEU A 170 -8.19 -7.74 -11.31
N ILE A 171 -7.03 -8.13 -11.84
CA ILE A 171 -5.76 -8.13 -11.10
C ILE A 171 -4.89 -6.99 -11.63
N VAL A 172 -4.53 -6.07 -10.74
CA VAL A 172 -3.73 -4.88 -11.04
C VAL A 172 -2.42 -4.97 -10.29
N ASP A 173 -1.29 -4.95 -11.03
CA ASP A 173 0.08 -4.94 -10.48
C ASP A 173 0.82 -3.72 -11.01
N GLU A 174 0.96 -2.67 -10.20
CA GLU A 174 1.69 -1.42 -10.51
C GLU A 174 1.34 -0.76 -11.87
N ALA A 175 0.46 -1.41 -12.66
CA ALA A 175 0.18 -1.05 -14.03
C ALA A 175 -0.61 0.26 -14.20
N LEU A 176 -1.18 0.83 -13.11
CA LEU A 176 -1.91 2.10 -13.19
C LEU A 176 -0.99 3.32 -13.37
N SER A 177 0.31 3.15 -13.17
CA SER A 177 1.32 4.22 -13.31
C SER A 177 1.96 4.29 -14.69
N VAL A 178 1.41 3.60 -15.70
CA VAL A 178 1.95 3.57 -17.07
C VAL A 178 1.31 4.62 -17.97
N GLY A 179 2.05 5.06 -18.97
CA GLY A 179 1.61 6.07 -19.94
C GLY A 179 1.79 7.51 -19.42
N ASP A 180 1.18 8.46 -20.13
CA ASP A 180 1.17 9.86 -19.72
C ASP A 180 0.10 10.14 -18.65
N VAL A 181 0.14 11.34 -18.05
CA VAL A 181 -0.76 11.74 -16.96
C VAL A 181 -2.24 11.65 -17.35
N PHE A 182 -2.59 11.95 -18.61
CA PHE A 182 -3.97 11.88 -19.08
C PHE A 182 -4.45 10.43 -19.19
N PHE A 183 -3.59 9.54 -19.68
CA PHE A 183 -3.90 8.11 -19.75
C PHE A 183 -4.00 7.50 -18.36
N GLN A 184 -3.11 7.85 -17.44
CA GLN A 184 -3.21 7.44 -16.04
C GLN A 184 -4.54 7.88 -15.42
N ALA A 185 -5.00 9.11 -15.66
CA ALA A 185 -6.29 9.59 -15.17
C ALA A 185 -7.46 8.75 -15.73
N LYS A 186 -7.43 8.38 -17.04
CA LYS A 186 -8.42 7.46 -17.65
C LYS A 186 -8.39 6.09 -16.95
N CYS A 187 -7.20 5.55 -16.64
CA CYS A 187 -7.04 4.27 -15.95
C CYS A 187 -7.66 4.29 -14.55
N TYR A 188 -7.36 5.33 -13.74
CA TYR A 188 -7.94 5.47 -12.41
C TYR A 188 -9.46 5.66 -12.43
N HIS A 189 -9.98 6.45 -13.39
CA HIS A 189 -11.42 6.61 -13.56
C HIS A 189 -12.11 5.29 -13.87
N LYS A 190 -11.53 4.49 -14.77
CA LYS A 190 -12.04 3.17 -15.13
C LYS A 190 -11.99 2.20 -13.94
N PHE A 191 -10.93 2.27 -13.15
CA PHE A 191 -10.81 1.49 -11.92
C PHE A 191 -11.94 1.82 -10.91
N GLU A 192 -12.25 3.10 -10.70
CA GLU A 192 -13.38 3.52 -9.86
C GLU A 192 -14.73 3.06 -10.42
N GLU A 193 -14.89 3.03 -11.75
CA GLU A 193 -16.08 2.49 -12.42
C GLU A 193 -16.26 0.99 -12.13
N PHE A 194 -15.19 0.20 -12.19
CA PHE A 194 -15.19 -1.22 -11.83
C PHE A 194 -15.63 -1.41 -10.38
N LYS A 195 -15.05 -0.65 -9.47
CA LYS A 195 -15.39 -0.71 -8.04
C LYS A 195 -16.87 -0.38 -7.82
N LYS A 196 -17.41 0.66 -8.48
CA LYS A 196 -18.83 1.02 -8.41
C LYS A 196 -19.76 -0.06 -8.98
N LYS A 197 -19.31 -0.83 -9.99
CA LYS A 197 -20.02 -1.97 -10.57
C LYS A 197 -19.95 -3.24 -9.71
N GLY A 198 -19.24 -3.21 -8.57
CA GLY A 198 -19.10 -4.36 -7.69
C GLY A 198 -18.22 -5.47 -8.27
N LYS A 199 -17.25 -5.14 -9.13
CA LYS A 199 -16.29 -6.10 -9.66
C LYS A 199 -15.26 -6.45 -8.57
N THR A 200 -14.75 -7.67 -8.60
CA THR A 200 -13.70 -8.12 -7.69
C THR A 200 -12.34 -7.60 -8.17
N ILE A 201 -11.56 -7.00 -7.29
CA ILE A 201 -10.28 -6.41 -7.66
C ILE A 201 -9.19 -6.88 -6.69
N LEU A 202 -8.11 -7.43 -7.25
CA LEU A 202 -6.88 -7.72 -6.50
C LEU A 202 -5.81 -6.70 -6.91
N PHE A 203 -5.44 -5.83 -5.99
CA PHE A 203 -4.62 -4.66 -6.27
C PHE A 203 -3.25 -4.76 -5.60
N VAL A 204 -2.18 -4.76 -6.38
CA VAL A 204 -0.81 -4.72 -5.87
C VAL A 204 -0.18 -3.39 -6.24
N SER A 205 0.34 -2.67 -5.26
CA SER A 205 1.01 -1.39 -5.49
C SER A 205 2.08 -1.15 -4.44
N HIS A 206 3.15 -0.50 -4.83
CA HIS A 206 4.11 0.10 -3.91
C HIS A 206 3.65 1.47 -3.40
N ASP A 207 2.66 2.08 -4.05
CA ASP A 207 2.04 3.31 -3.56
C ASP A 207 0.97 3.00 -2.49
N LEU A 208 1.35 3.20 -1.24
CA LEU A 208 0.51 2.97 -0.08
C LEU A 208 -0.73 3.89 -0.05
N SER A 209 -0.64 5.06 -0.69
CA SER A 209 -1.75 6.00 -0.81
C SER A 209 -2.86 5.43 -1.69
N SER A 210 -2.49 4.78 -2.80
CA SER A 210 -3.44 4.06 -3.66
C SER A 210 -4.09 2.88 -2.95
N ILE A 211 -3.33 2.10 -2.17
CA ILE A 211 -3.88 1.02 -1.33
C ILE A 211 -4.91 1.57 -0.33
N SER A 212 -4.56 2.67 0.37
CA SER A 212 -5.45 3.30 1.35
C SER A 212 -6.72 3.87 0.72
N LYS A 213 -6.61 4.42 -0.50
CA LYS A 213 -7.72 5.06 -1.21
C LYS A 213 -8.69 4.06 -1.84
N TYR A 214 -8.18 2.99 -2.44
CA TYR A 214 -8.98 2.15 -3.32
C TYR A 214 -9.36 0.79 -2.73
N CYS A 215 -8.60 0.27 -1.75
CA CYS A 215 -8.83 -1.06 -1.21
C CYS A 215 -9.80 -1.04 -0.02
N ASP A 216 -10.65 -2.06 0.07
CA ASP A 216 -11.55 -2.28 1.20
C ASP A 216 -10.81 -3.02 2.33
N ARG A 217 -9.88 -3.90 1.96
CA ARG A 217 -9.01 -4.67 2.84
C ARG A 217 -7.61 -4.77 2.24
N ALA A 218 -6.61 -4.92 3.08
CA ALA A 218 -5.24 -5.19 2.66
C ALA A 218 -4.69 -6.45 3.31
N VAL A 219 -3.78 -7.11 2.59
CA VAL A 219 -3.06 -8.32 2.98
C VAL A 219 -1.59 -8.00 2.97
N LEU A 220 -0.88 -8.29 4.05
CA LEU A 220 0.56 -8.03 4.19
C LEU A 220 1.35 -9.32 4.05
N LEU A 221 2.16 -9.39 2.99
CA LEU A 221 3.13 -10.46 2.75
C LEU A 221 4.54 -10.02 3.11
N ASN A 222 5.30 -10.88 3.80
CA ASN A 222 6.71 -10.67 4.01
C ASN A 222 7.48 -12.00 3.95
N GLN A 223 8.57 -12.04 3.19
CA GLN A 223 9.41 -13.23 3.01
C GLN A 223 8.63 -14.53 2.72
N GLY A 224 7.58 -14.41 1.89
CA GLY A 224 6.74 -15.52 1.49
C GLY A 224 5.67 -15.95 2.50
N VAL A 225 5.52 -15.24 3.62
CA VAL A 225 4.54 -15.55 4.67
C VAL A 225 3.49 -14.44 4.74
N LEU A 226 2.24 -14.82 5.02
CA LEU A 226 1.17 -13.89 5.33
C LEU A 226 1.33 -13.41 6.78
N LEU A 227 1.69 -12.14 6.98
CA LEU A 227 1.81 -11.55 8.32
C LEU A 227 0.47 -11.12 8.91
N GLY A 228 -0.49 -10.79 8.07
CA GLY A 228 -1.82 -10.40 8.51
C GLY A 228 -2.68 -9.84 7.41
N GLU A 229 -3.96 -9.64 7.74
CA GLU A 229 -4.95 -9.00 6.89
C GLU A 229 -5.85 -8.09 7.73
N GLY A 230 -6.41 -7.05 7.12
CA GLY A 230 -7.26 -6.10 7.82
C GLY A 230 -7.50 -4.81 7.03
N THR A 231 -7.88 -3.74 7.72
CA THR A 231 -8.06 -2.44 7.07
C THR A 231 -6.76 -1.96 6.43
N PRO A 232 -6.81 -1.27 5.27
CA PRO A 232 -5.62 -0.75 4.60
C PRO A 232 -4.72 0.06 5.53
N LYS A 233 -5.30 0.94 6.33
CA LYS A 233 -4.60 1.76 7.32
C LYS A 233 -3.74 0.91 8.27
N LYS A 234 -4.38 -0.07 8.96
CA LYS A 234 -3.68 -0.96 9.91
C LYS A 234 -2.54 -1.75 9.23
N MET A 235 -2.79 -2.29 8.05
CA MET A 235 -1.78 -3.08 7.33
C MET A 235 -0.62 -2.22 6.83
N ILE A 236 -0.87 -0.99 6.40
CA ILE A 236 0.16 -0.02 6.01
C ILE A 236 1.04 0.35 7.22
N ASP A 237 0.44 0.58 8.38
CA ASP A 237 1.19 0.92 9.58
C ASP A 237 2.08 -0.25 10.03
N ILE A 238 1.56 -1.49 10.01
CA ILE A 238 2.37 -2.70 10.26
C ILE A 238 3.47 -2.86 9.20
N TYR A 239 3.18 -2.61 7.92
CA TYR A 239 4.19 -2.67 6.86
C TYR A 239 5.35 -1.70 7.11
N LYS A 240 5.06 -0.48 7.57
CA LYS A 240 6.10 0.50 7.94
C LYS A 240 6.99 0.00 9.09
N GLN A 241 6.43 -0.71 10.08
CA GLN A 241 7.22 -1.36 11.15
C GLN A 241 8.11 -2.47 10.60
N VAL A 242 7.58 -3.29 9.68
CA VAL A 242 8.35 -4.35 9.01
C VAL A 242 9.55 -3.75 8.26
N LEU A 243 9.36 -2.63 7.55
CA LEU A 243 10.43 -1.96 6.79
C LEU A 243 11.59 -1.49 7.67
N VAL A 244 11.31 -1.09 8.91
CA VAL A 244 12.35 -0.63 9.86
C VAL A 244 12.80 -1.73 10.83
N GLY A 245 12.41 -2.99 10.59
CA GLY A 245 12.82 -4.13 11.40
C GLY A 245 12.27 -4.14 12.84
N GLN A 246 11.21 -3.38 13.12
CA GLN A 246 10.62 -3.20 14.46
C GLN A 246 9.28 -3.92 14.64
N TYR A 247 8.79 -4.62 13.64
CA TYR A 247 7.67 -5.53 13.81
C TYR A 247 8.19 -6.82 14.45
N PRO A 248 7.47 -7.42 15.42
CA PRO A 248 7.84 -8.70 15.98
C PRO A 248 7.66 -9.78 14.91
N LEU A 249 8.63 -9.87 13.98
CA LEU A 249 8.75 -10.97 13.06
C LEU A 249 9.07 -12.22 13.89
N PRO A 250 8.48 -13.40 13.60
CA PRO A 250 9.01 -14.63 14.13
C PRO A 250 10.51 -14.64 13.79
N SER A 251 11.36 -14.76 14.82
CA SER A 251 12.82 -14.83 14.65
C SER A 251 13.14 -15.90 13.59
N SER A 252 14.26 -15.72 12.87
CA SER A 252 14.70 -16.54 11.74
C SER A 252 14.87 -18.06 12.04
N ASP A 253 14.48 -18.53 13.20
CA ASP A 253 14.30 -19.93 13.56
C ASP A 253 12.99 -20.54 13.03
N VAL A 254 12.49 -20.04 11.88
CA VAL A 254 11.29 -20.53 11.18
C VAL A 254 11.41 -22.01 10.70
N GLU A 255 12.56 -22.65 10.86
CA GLU A 255 12.67 -24.08 10.56
C GLU A 255 11.90 -24.98 11.53
N ASN A 256 11.43 -24.46 12.70
CA ASN A 256 10.72 -25.24 13.71
C ASN A 256 9.27 -24.84 14.00
N LEU A 257 8.69 -23.85 13.26
CA LEU A 257 7.32 -23.39 13.49
C LEU A 257 6.36 -23.89 12.41
N LEU A 258 6.15 -25.21 12.36
CA LEU A 258 5.12 -25.84 11.54
C LEU A 258 3.89 -26.26 12.36
N ASP A 259 3.67 -25.69 13.55
CA ASP A 259 2.44 -25.91 14.31
C ASP A 259 1.59 -24.64 14.34
N ASP A 260 0.45 -24.69 13.70
CA ASP A 260 -0.58 -23.64 13.59
C ASP A 260 -1.03 -23.07 14.96
N GLU A 261 -0.86 -23.83 16.05
CA GLU A 261 -1.18 -23.40 17.42
C GLU A 261 -0.16 -22.41 17.98
N SER A 262 1.12 -22.51 17.62
CA SER A 262 2.15 -21.62 18.15
C SER A 262 2.09 -20.21 17.58
N ILE A 263 1.59 -20.04 16.35
CA ILE A 263 1.38 -18.73 15.71
C ILE A 263 0.16 -18.03 16.36
N ARG A 264 -0.89 -18.78 16.66
CA ARG A 264 -2.08 -18.27 17.37
C ARG A 264 -1.76 -17.94 18.83
N GLU A 265 -0.93 -18.73 19.50
CA GLU A 265 -0.48 -18.44 20.86
C GLU A 265 0.52 -17.27 20.92
N ALA A 266 1.39 -17.08 19.94
CA ALA A 266 2.27 -15.93 19.84
C ALA A 266 1.50 -14.63 19.57
N ALA A 267 0.48 -14.65 18.71
CA ALA A 267 -0.43 -13.54 18.47
C ALA A 267 -1.26 -13.23 19.73
N ALA A 268 -1.83 -14.26 20.39
CA ALA A 268 -2.59 -14.13 21.61
C ALA A 268 -1.72 -13.73 22.84
N SER A 269 -0.45 -14.07 22.85
CA SER A 269 0.49 -13.67 23.91
C SER A 269 1.04 -12.26 23.69
N ALA A 270 1.09 -11.77 22.45
CA ALA A 270 1.37 -10.37 22.14
C ALA A 270 0.23 -9.48 22.62
N ASP A 271 -1.03 -9.87 22.37
CA ASP A 271 -2.23 -9.19 22.92
C ASP A 271 -2.26 -9.18 24.44
N LYS A 272 -1.93 -10.30 25.10
CA LYS A 272 -1.88 -10.38 26.57
C LYS A 272 -0.73 -9.58 27.20
N ARG A 273 0.40 -9.36 26.48
CA ARG A 273 1.50 -8.51 26.94
C ARG A 273 1.22 -7.03 26.74
N ALA A 274 0.43 -6.66 25.75
CA ALA A 274 -0.10 -5.31 25.58
C ALA A 274 -1.05 -4.96 26.75
N ASP A 275 -1.98 -5.86 27.12
CA ASP A 275 -2.91 -5.69 28.26
C ASP A 275 -2.22 -5.65 29.64
N ALA A 276 -1.09 -6.31 29.82
CA ALA A 276 -0.37 -6.33 31.09
C ALA A 276 0.47 -5.06 31.37
N LYS A 277 0.85 -4.29 30.34
CA LYS A 277 1.59 -3.02 30.49
C LYS A 277 0.70 -1.80 30.74
N ILE A 278 -0.61 -1.89 30.54
CA ILE A 278 -1.57 -0.78 30.70
C ILE A 278 -2.06 -0.62 32.17
N LYS A 279 -1.66 -1.50 33.10
CA LYS A 279 -2.04 -1.40 34.53
C LYS A 279 -0.97 -0.77 35.42
N GLY A 280 -0.36 0.33 35.00
CA GLY A 280 0.55 1.12 35.82
C GLY A 280 0.21 2.61 35.70
N ASP A 281 -0.49 3.12 36.67
CA ASP A 281 -0.69 4.52 37.07
C ASP A 281 -0.79 5.60 35.98
N ASN A 282 -2.03 6.00 35.67
CA ASN A 282 -2.32 7.38 35.33
C ASN A 282 -3.69 7.82 35.87
N LYS A 283 -3.63 8.47 37.02
CA LYS A 283 -4.69 9.38 37.51
C LYS A 283 -4.37 10.77 36.97
N ALA A 284 -5.05 11.21 35.93
CA ALA A 284 -5.34 12.64 35.73
C ALA A 284 -6.43 12.80 34.66
N SER A 285 -7.50 13.45 35.10
CA SER A 285 -8.58 14.18 34.41
C SER A 285 -9.36 13.47 33.29
N LYS A 286 -10.57 13.11 33.71
CA LYS A 286 -11.74 12.87 32.84
C LYS A 286 -12.15 14.20 32.19
N ASP A 287 -12.16 14.24 30.86
CA ASP A 287 -13.26 14.81 30.12
C ASP A 287 -13.48 13.90 28.90
N LYS A 288 -14.59 13.19 28.98
CA LYS A 288 -15.08 12.27 27.94
C LYS A 288 -15.95 13.07 26.99
N GLU A 289 -15.55 13.13 25.71
CA GLU A 289 -16.54 13.03 24.65
C GLU A 289 -15.97 12.21 23.48
N SER A 290 -16.73 11.22 23.16
CA SER A 290 -16.67 10.11 22.24
C SER A 290 -16.03 10.37 20.87
N VAL A 291 -14.92 9.68 20.57
CA VAL A 291 -14.64 9.11 19.24
C VAL A 291 -14.10 7.71 19.49
N SER A 292 -14.68 6.74 18.76
CA SER A 292 -14.46 5.30 18.80
C SER A 292 -13.03 4.84 19.07
N ASP A 293 -12.87 3.80 19.88
CA ASP A 293 -11.65 3.05 20.21
C ASP A 293 -10.87 2.62 18.95
N VAL A 294 -10.01 3.49 18.46
CA VAL A 294 -8.91 3.14 17.56
C VAL A 294 -7.69 3.02 18.47
N GLU A 295 -7.24 1.81 18.75
CA GLU A 295 -5.96 1.58 19.41
C GLU A 295 -4.87 2.30 18.63
N ALA A 296 -4.28 3.34 19.24
CA ALA A 296 -3.16 4.08 18.67
C ALA A 296 -1.98 3.11 18.52
N LEU A 297 -1.46 2.97 17.30
CA LEU A 297 -0.30 2.12 17.05
C LEU A 297 0.98 2.85 17.50
N GLU A 298 1.68 2.25 18.46
CA GLU A 298 2.94 2.76 19.02
C GLU A 298 4.06 1.74 18.81
N TYR A 299 5.23 2.18 18.33
CA TYR A 299 6.42 1.35 18.26
C TYR A 299 7.72 2.17 18.28
N GLY A 300 8.84 1.51 18.53
CA GLY A 300 10.18 2.07 18.56
C GLY A 300 11.09 1.25 19.48
N ASP A 301 12.39 1.51 19.42
CA ASP A 301 13.37 0.84 20.27
C ASP A 301 13.46 1.43 21.69
N GLY A 302 12.70 2.52 21.94
CA GLY A 302 12.63 3.17 23.26
C GLY A 302 13.83 4.03 23.63
N ALA A 303 14.77 4.28 22.71
CA ALA A 303 15.91 5.21 22.96
C ALA A 303 15.42 6.63 23.25
N ALA A 304 14.33 7.03 22.63
CA ALA A 304 13.60 8.24 22.93
C ALA A 304 12.11 7.90 23.09
N VAL A 305 11.39 8.65 23.91
CA VAL A 305 9.94 8.48 24.15
C VAL A 305 9.26 9.84 24.07
N ILE A 306 8.21 9.94 23.25
CA ILE A 306 7.34 11.10 23.20
C ILE A 306 6.42 11.02 24.42
N THR A 307 6.54 11.97 25.33
CA THR A 307 5.81 11.96 26.62
C THR A 307 4.61 12.86 26.62
N GLU A 308 4.57 13.87 25.73
CA GLU A 308 3.46 14.81 25.61
C GLU A 308 3.39 15.32 24.19
N TYR A 309 2.17 15.54 23.66
CA TYR A 309 1.90 16.16 22.38
C TYR A 309 0.55 16.87 22.41
N TYR A 310 0.47 18.02 21.77
CA TYR A 310 -0.75 18.83 21.65
C TYR A 310 -0.60 19.90 20.58
N ILE A 311 -1.68 20.60 20.27
CA ILE A 311 -1.70 21.73 19.36
C ILE A 311 -2.17 22.98 20.10
N THR A 312 -1.61 24.14 19.75
CA THR A 312 -2.10 25.45 20.15
C THR A 312 -2.49 26.27 18.92
N ASP A 313 -3.48 27.12 19.07
CA ASP A 313 -3.88 28.11 18.07
C ASP A 313 -2.91 29.31 18.05
N ASN A 314 -3.22 30.31 17.25
CA ASN A 314 -2.44 31.56 17.13
C ASN A 314 -2.45 32.47 18.40
N LYS A 315 -3.12 32.03 19.44
CA LYS A 315 -3.17 32.72 20.76
C LYS A 315 -2.55 31.84 21.85
N ASP A 316 -1.82 30.80 21.49
CA ASP A 316 -1.23 29.80 22.38
C ASP A 316 -2.25 29.03 23.26
N VAL A 317 -3.51 28.97 22.83
CA VAL A 317 -4.54 28.20 23.51
C VAL A 317 -4.54 26.77 22.99
N ARG A 318 -4.43 25.78 23.90
CA ARG A 318 -4.50 24.36 23.55
C ARG A 318 -5.87 24.01 22.98
N THR A 319 -5.88 23.45 21.76
CA THR A 319 -7.10 23.15 21.03
C THR A 319 -6.89 22.01 20.04
N ASN A 320 -7.95 21.29 19.70
CA ASN A 320 -7.98 20.35 18.59
C ASN A 320 -8.76 20.87 17.37
N SER A 321 -9.19 22.17 17.42
CA SER A 321 -9.96 22.80 16.34
C SER A 321 -9.22 24.04 15.86
N ILE A 322 -8.79 24.05 14.60
CA ILE A 322 -8.00 25.14 14.01
C ILE A 322 -8.80 25.80 12.88
N ILE A 323 -8.82 27.12 12.89
CA ILE A 323 -9.45 27.89 11.81
C ILE A 323 -8.50 27.90 10.60
N LYS A 324 -9.02 27.56 9.42
CA LYS A 324 -8.28 27.65 8.17
C LYS A 324 -7.71 29.05 7.94
N GLY A 325 -6.47 29.13 7.48
CA GLY A 325 -5.77 30.39 7.23
C GLY A 325 -5.16 31.04 8.47
N THR A 326 -5.29 30.43 9.66
CA THR A 326 -4.62 30.91 10.87
C THR A 326 -3.36 30.09 11.15
N ASP A 327 -2.43 30.71 11.87
CA ASP A 327 -1.24 30.02 12.34
C ASP A 327 -1.58 29.13 13.54
N PHE A 328 -0.86 28.04 13.65
CA PHE A 328 -0.96 27.10 14.77
C PHE A 328 0.39 26.46 15.04
N THR A 329 0.56 25.93 16.24
CA THR A 329 1.79 25.26 16.65
C THR A 329 1.51 23.86 17.16
N VAL A 330 2.22 22.90 16.61
CA VAL A 330 2.25 21.51 17.09
C VAL A 330 3.38 21.37 18.10
N HIS A 331 3.09 20.87 19.28
CA HIS A 331 4.04 20.66 20.37
C HIS A 331 4.29 19.18 20.57
N MET A 332 5.55 18.82 20.82
CA MET A 332 5.97 17.46 21.15
C MET A 332 7.08 17.53 22.20
N ARG A 333 6.90 16.83 23.33
CA ARG A 333 7.94 16.65 24.36
C ARG A 333 8.54 15.29 24.28
N VAL A 334 9.86 15.21 24.22
CA VAL A 334 10.61 13.96 24.06
C VAL A 334 11.60 13.78 25.18
N LYS A 335 11.54 12.61 25.83
CA LYS A 335 12.51 12.16 26.83
C LYS A 335 13.45 11.13 26.21
N PHE A 336 14.74 11.29 26.39
CA PHE A 336 15.77 10.37 25.91
C PHE A 336 16.19 9.38 27.02
N ASN A 337 16.11 8.10 26.73
CA ASN A 337 16.49 7.02 27.63
C ASN A 337 17.93 6.53 27.41
N ARG A 338 18.55 6.90 26.28
CA ARG A 338 19.97 6.67 25.96
C ARG A 338 20.54 7.82 25.14
N ASN A 339 21.87 7.82 24.94
CA ASN A 339 22.52 8.84 24.13
C ASN A 339 22.12 8.67 22.64
N VAL A 340 21.79 9.76 21.98
CA VAL A 340 21.46 9.81 20.55
C VAL A 340 22.25 10.94 19.91
N SER A 341 22.95 10.64 18.82
CA SER A 341 23.85 11.61 18.16
C SER A 341 23.13 12.64 17.30
N ALA A 342 22.07 12.25 16.60
CA ALA A 342 21.36 13.12 15.67
C ALA A 342 19.88 12.74 15.58
N PRO A 343 19.07 13.09 16.60
CA PRO A 343 17.64 12.79 16.58
C PRO A 343 16.90 13.65 15.54
N ILE A 344 15.97 13.03 14.84
CA ILE A 344 15.08 13.67 13.86
C ILE A 344 13.66 13.57 14.40
N PHE A 345 13.00 14.71 14.55
CA PHE A 345 11.61 14.81 15.01
C PHE A 345 10.69 15.01 13.82
N ALA A 346 9.59 14.26 13.76
CA ALA A 346 8.69 14.29 12.62
C ALA A 346 7.24 14.39 13.07
N MET A 347 6.42 15.04 12.26
CA MET A 347 4.98 15.02 12.34
C MET A 347 4.36 14.76 10.97
N THR A 348 3.17 14.16 10.93
CA THR A 348 2.45 13.86 9.67
C THR A 348 0.96 14.02 9.88
N PHE A 349 0.31 14.83 9.04
CA PHE A 349 -1.14 14.91 8.93
C PHE A 349 -1.66 13.86 7.96
N LYS A 350 -2.70 13.14 8.37
CA LYS A 350 -3.42 12.17 7.54
C LYS A 350 -4.90 12.52 7.51
N ASN A 351 -5.60 12.11 6.47
CA ASN A 351 -7.05 12.12 6.51
C ASN A 351 -7.58 10.94 7.34
N VAL A 352 -8.89 10.89 7.57
CA VAL A 352 -9.56 9.83 8.35
C VAL A 352 -9.42 8.43 7.71
N MET A 353 -9.08 8.34 6.43
CA MET A 353 -8.79 7.08 5.73
C MET A 353 -7.33 6.63 5.89
N GLY A 354 -6.49 7.40 6.60
CA GLY A 354 -5.07 7.09 6.82
C GLY A 354 -4.14 7.54 5.68
N ILE A 355 -4.65 8.30 4.69
CA ILE A 355 -3.81 8.85 3.61
C ILE A 355 -3.00 10.01 4.17
N GLU A 356 -1.67 9.97 3.99
CA GLU A 356 -0.78 11.06 4.36
C GLU A 356 -1.02 12.27 3.44
N ILE A 357 -1.37 13.41 4.05
CA ILE A 357 -1.70 14.64 3.33
C ILE A 357 -0.50 15.58 3.27
N THR A 358 0.15 15.77 4.41
CA THR A 358 1.34 16.60 4.55
C THR A 358 2.10 16.21 5.81
N GLY A 359 3.37 16.55 5.87
CA GLY A 359 4.20 16.31 7.02
C GLY A 359 5.55 16.97 6.85
N THR A 360 6.28 17.11 7.97
CA THR A 360 7.64 17.62 7.96
C THR A 360 8.45 17.01 9.09
N ASN A 361 9.74 17.28 9.10
CA ASN A 361 10.65 16.87 10.15
C ASN A 361 11.77 17.90 10.39
N SER A 362 12.42 17.80 11.53
CA SER A 362 13.47 18.73 11.93
C SER A 362 14.65 18.80 10.95
N MET A 363 14.93 17.73 10.22
CA MET A 363 16.02 17.71 9.23
C MET A 363 15.63 18.53 7.98
N VAL A 364 14.40 18.38 7.47
CA VAL A 364 13.89 19.15 6.34
C VAL A 364 13.82 20.64 6.69
N GLU A 365 13.37 20.96 7.90
CA GLU A 365 13.29 22.34 8.41
C GLU A 365 14.65 22.90 8.88
N LYS A 366 15.74 22.13 8.73
CA LYS A 366 17.11 22.50 9.11
C LYS A 366 17.24 22.87 10.60
N ALA A 367 16.36 22.35 11.44
CA ALA A 367 16.39 22.47 12.89
C ALA A 367 17.17 21.28 13.49
N PHE A 368 18.49 21.34 13.34
CA PHE A 368 19.39 20.29 13.84
C PHE A 368 19.57 20.42 15.35
N LEU A 369 19.59 19.28 16.01
CA LEU A 369 19.87 19.20 17.44
C LEU A 369 21.26 18.60 17.66
N GLU A 370 21.99 19.20 18.60
CA GLU A 370 23.24 18.63 19.15
C GLU A 370 23.00 17.24 19.76
N PRO A 371 24.03 16.40 19.86
CA PRO A 371 23.90 15.09 20.51
C PRO A 371 23.27 15.19 21.89
N VAL A 372 22.28 14.34 22.15
CA VAL A 372 21.54 14.30 23.42
C VAL A 372 22.02 13.13 24.29
N LYS A 373 21.88 13.29 25.60
CA LYS A 373 22.27 12.29 26.60
C LYS A 373 21.04 11.59 27.19
N ALA A 374 21.27 10.41 27.73
CA ALA A 374 20.26 9.74 28.54
C ALA A 374 19.78 10.62 29.69
N GLY A 375 18.46 10.76 29.83
CA GLY A 375 17.81 11.62 30.81
C GLY A 375 17.44 13.03 30.29
N ASP A 376 17.96 13.46 29.15
CA ASP A 376 17.58 14.75 28.54
C ASP A 376 16.10 14.74 28.16
N VAL A 377 15.47 15.91 28.31
CA VAL A 377 14.10 16.16 27.84
C VAL A 377 14.16 17.37 26.89
N LYS A 378 13.51 17.26 25.74
CA LYS A 378 13.46 18.31 24.73
C LYS A 378 12.00 18.64 24.40
N ASP A 379 11.72 19.92 24.26
CA ASP A 379 10.45 20.42 23.72
C ASP A 379 10.66 20.82 22.26
N ILE A 380 9.87 20.26 21.37
CA ILE A 380 9.92 20.46 19.93
C ILE A 380 8.61 21.12 19.49
N THR A 381 8.71 22.14 18.67
CA THR A 381 7.54 22.85 18.12
C THR A 381 7.64 22.94 16.60
N PHE A 382 6.48 22.78 15.94
CA PHE A 382 6.32 23.05 14.52
C PHE A 382 5.21 24.09 14.35
N THR A 383 5.58 25.30 13.95
CA THR A 383 4.63 26.41 13.73
C THR A 383 4.39 26.58 12.23
N GLN A 384 3.13 26.61 11.83
CA GLN A 384 2.74 26.70 10.42
C GLN A 384 1.34 27.25 10.25
N ASN A 385 1.00 27.67 9.01
CA ASN A 385 -0.33 28.13 8.65
C ASN A 385 -1.23 26.96 8.27
N MET A 386 -2.49 26.94 8.74
CA MET A 386 -3.47 25.92 8.41
C MET A 386 -4.06 26.14 7.02
N SER A 387 -3.44 25.56 6.01
CA SER A 387 -3.88 25.64 4.61
C SER A 387 -4.67 24.43 4.14
N LEU A 388 -4.93 23.44 5.02
CA LEU A 388 -5.78 22.30 4.71
C LEU A 388 -7.25 22.72 4.60
N GLN A 389 -8.03 21.94 3.85
CA GLN A 389 -9.49 22.13 3.75
C GLN A 389 -10.18 21.85 5.07
N GLY A 390 -11.40 22.38 5.22
CA GLY A 390 -12.27 22.04 6.35
C GLY A 390 -12.53 20.52 6.41
N GLY A 391 -12.40 19.96 7.60
CA GLY A 391 -12.58 18.51 7.85
C GLY A 391 -11.72 18.01 8.98
N ASP A 392 -11.80 16.70 9.25
CA ASP A 392 -11.07 16.04 10.31
C ASP A 392 -9.81 15.36 9.77
N TYR A 393 -8.73 15.55 10.51
CA TYR A 393 -7.40 15.01 10.20
C TYR A 393 -6.84 14.31 11.42
N LEU A 394 -5.95 13.35 11.16
CA LEU A 394 -5.23 12.61 12.19
C LEU A 394 -3.75 13.03 12.15
N LEU A 395 -3.16 13.21 13.32
CA LEU A 395 -1.76 13.61 13.46
C LEU A 395 -0.96 12.46 14.08
N SER A 396 0.16 12.17 13.43
CA SER A 396 1.15 11.16 13.84
C SER A 396 2.47 11.83 14.17
N PHE A 397 3.22 11.27 15.11
CA PHE A 397 4.52 11.78 15.55
C PHE A 397 5.62 10.72 15.44
N GLY A 398 6.87 11.17 15.30
CA GLY A 398 8.03 10.27 15.27
C GLY A 398 9.30 10.90 15.79
N VAL A 399 10.11 10.07 16.45
CA VAL A 399 11.51 10.36 16.75
C VAL A 399 12.34 9.28 16.10
N THR A 400 13.23 9.68 15.18
CA THR A 400 14.05 8.78 14.37
C THR A 400 15.50 9.26 14.35
N GLY A 401 16.38 8.55 13.68
CA GLY A 401 17.77 8.96 13.47
C GLY A 401 18.54 7.93 12.67
N PHE A 402 19.86 8.07 12.68
CA PHE A 402 20.76 7.13 12.03
C PHE A 402 21.77 6.59 13.07
N GLU A 403 21.89 5.27 13.18
CA GLU A 403 22.91 4.59 13.97
C GLU A 403 23.79 3.77 13.03
N GLN A 404 25.10 4.02 13.00
CA GLN A 404 26.07 3.34 12.12
C GLN A 404 25.64 3.32 10.64
N ASN A 405 24.98 4.39 10.16
CA ASN A 405 24.38 4.59 8.84
C ASN A 405 23.04 3.86 8.61
N ASP A 406 22.51 3.13 9.57
CA ASP A 406 21.19 2.51 9.46
C ASP A 406 20.11 3.44 10.03
N PHE A 407 19.00 3.55 9.29
CA PHE A 407 17.84 4.32 9.74
C PHE A 407 17.16 3.61 10.91
N THR A 408 17.02 4.31 12.04
CA THR A 408 16.48 3.77 13.28
C THR A 408 15.27 4.58 13.72
N VAL A 409 14.23 3.90 14.19
CA VAL A 409 13.04 4.53 14.79
C VAL A 409 13.13 4.36 16.30
N TYR A 410 13.28 5.48 17.00
CA TYR A 410 13.35 5.49 18.46
C TYR A 410 11.97 5.45 19.10
N HIS A 411 11.00 6.19 18.51
CA HIS A 411 9.60 6.18 18.93
C HIS A 411 8.68 6.68 17.81
N ARG A 412 7.60 6.00 17.56
CA ARG A 412 6.58 6.37 16.57
C ARG A 412 5.19 6.21 17.16
N LEU A 413 4.38 7.25 17.00
CA LEU A 413 2.97 7.28 17.40
C LEU A 413 2.14 7.55 16.15
N TYR A 414 1.20 6.66 15.84
CA TYR A 414 0.30 6.84 14.72
C TYR A 414 -1.06 7.32 15.17
N ASP A 415 -1.55 8.38 14.50
CA ASP A 415 -2.94 8.85 14.56
C ASP A 415 -3.43 9.15 15.99
N VAL A 416 -2.52 9.65 16.82
CA VAL A 416 -2.74 9.85 18.27
C VAL A 416 -3.45 11.16 18.61
N LEU A 417 -3.64 12.05 17.63
CA LEU A 417 -4.34 13.32 17.85
C LEU A 417 -5.27 13.58 16.65
N SER A 418 -6.56 13.83 16.96
CA SER A 418 -7.53 14.27 15.96
C SER A 418 -7.56 15.79 15.92
N VAL A 419 -7.55 16.35 14.73
CA VAL A 419 -7.55 17.81 14.48
C VAL A 419 -8.68 18.14 13.52
N SER A 420 -9.61 18.98 13.95
CA SER A 420 -10.69 19.51 13.12
C SER A 420 -10.30 20.86 12.52
N VAL A 421 -10.28 20.97 11.21
CA VAL A 421 -10.07 22.24 10.51
C VAL A 421 -11.42 22.86 10.20
N VAL A 422 -11.67 24.04 10.77
CA VAL A 422 -12.88 24.83 10.54
C VAL A 422 -12.65 25.79 9.39
N SER A 423 -13.50 25.72 8.36
CA SER A 423 -13.39 26.57 7.17
C SER A 423 -14.77 27.00 6.68
N ASP A 424 -14.89 28.26 6.30
CA ASP A 424 -16.05 28.84 5.62
C ASP A 424 -15.92 28.75 4.08
N LYS A 425 -14.72 28.35 3.59
CA LYS A 425 -14.40 28.23 2.16
C LYS A 425 -14.00 26.81 1.83
N ASN A 426 -14.80 26.15 1.02
CA ASN A 426 -14.49 24.80 0.49
C ASN A 426 -13.96 24.90 -0.94
N THR A 427 -12.75 24.42 -1.17
CA THR A 427 -12.16 24.25 -2.49
C THR A 427 -11.99 22.76 -2.80
N VAL A 428 -11.54 22.39 -4.00
CA VAL A 428 -11.30 21.00 -4.39
C VAL A 428 -9.95 20.53 -3.83
N GLY A 429 -9.90 19.29 -3.36
CA GLY A 429 -8.67 18.65 -2.84
C GLY A 429 -8.47 18.87 -1.34
N TYR A 430 -7.23 18.70 -0.86
CA TYR A 430 -6.88 18.78 0.56
C TYR A 430 -6.23 20.13 0.94
N TYR A 431 -5.76 20.88 -0.03
CA TYR A 431 -4.97 22.10 0.18
C TYR A 431 -5.58 23.28 -0.56
N ASP A 432 -5.68 24.43 0.10
CA ASP A 432 -6.12 25.70 -0.52
C ASP A 432 -4.91 26.55 -0.85
N MET A 433 -4.71 26.82 -2.12
CA MET A 433 -3.65 27.68 -2.62
C MET A 433 -3.97 29.18 -2.45
N ASN A 434 -5.08 29.55 -1.80
CA ASN A 434 -5.54 30.92 -1.59
C ASN A 434 -5.65 31.73 -2.90
N SER A 435 -6.17 31.09 -3.95
CA SER A 435 -6.30 31.70 -5.26
C SER A 435 -7.23 32.92 -5.23
N ILE A 436 -6.82 33.97 -5.94
CA ILE A 436 -7.64 35.16 -6.19
C ILE A 436 -8.15 35.10 -7.63
N CYS A 437 -9.46 35.04 -7.80
CA CYS A 437 -10.10 35.10 -9.12
C CYS A 437 -10.56 36.53 -9.42
N LYS A 438 -10.20 37.03 -10.59
CA LYS A 438 -10.72 38.29 -11.13
C LYS A 438 -11.44 38.01 -12.43
N VAL A 439 -12.67 38.47 -12.54
CA VAL A 439 -13.48 38.40 -13.75
C VAL A 439 -13.59 39.76 -14.35
N SER A 440 -13.28 39.95 -15.62
CA SER A 440 -13.44 41.18 -16.38
C SER A 440 -14.02 40.87 -17.76
N ASP A 441 -14.77 41.81 -18.33
CA ASP A 441 -15.24 41.68 -19.70
C ASP A 441 -14.07 41.62 -20.67
N ALA A 442 -14.15 40.68 -21.63
CA ALA A 442 -13.19 40.65 -22.74
C ALA A 442 -13.40 41.89 -23.60
N LYS A 443 -12.34 42.65 -23.86
CA LYS A 443 -12.40 43.71 -24.89
C LYS A 443 -12.56 42.99 -26.24
N ASN A 444 -13.68 43.28 -26.93
CA ASN A 444 -13.82 42.90 -28.32
C ASN A 444 -12.80 43.74 -29.11
N ASP A 445 -11.74 43.13 -29.64
CA ASP A 445 -10.83 43.69 -30.63
C ASP A 445 -11.48 43.69 -32.01
#